data_04874b5928b37d580494a4b56bb7f3f6
#
_entry.id   04874b5928b37d580494a4b56bb7f3f6
#
_cell.length_a   1.000
_cell.length_b   1.000
_cell.length_c   1.000
_cell.angle_alpha   90.00
_cell.angle_beta   90.00
_cell.angle_gamma   90.00
#
_symmetry.space_group_name_H-M   'P 1'
#
loop_
_entity.id
_entity.type
_entity.pdbx_description
1 polymer ?
#
loop_
_entity_poly.entity_id
_entity_poly.type
_entity_poly.pdbx_seq_one_letter_code
_entity_poly.pdbx_strand_id
1 'polypeptide(L)'
;LSFATEKLDELDALRRLFNDNDLSKYEHYKARYERFQSQSFKNLEYDFESVPTHRKSPFSKRKQLQNQRLNLPDLPTTTIGSFPQTREVRKFRADWKNNRITDAEYQEFLQNEIARWIKIQEDIGLDVLVHGEFERNDMVEFFGEKLQGFLVTKFGWVQSYGSRAVKPPVIYGDVKWTAPPVSYTHLTLPTT
;
A
#
# COMPACT_ATOMS: atom_id res chain seq x y z
N LEU A 1 9.12 6.39 -20.06
CA LEU A 1 9.55 5.07 -19.58
C LEU A 1 10.31 5.26 -18.26
N SER A 2 9.93 4.48 -17.24
CA SER A 2 10.60 4.51 -15.95
C SER A 2 12.07 4.12 -16.09
N PHE A 3 12.95 4.86 -15.44
CA PHE A 3 14.40 4.62 -15.44
C PHE A 3 15.09 4.64 -16.82
N ALA A 4 14.46 5.22 -17.84
CA ALA A 4 15.01 5.20 -19.20
C ALA A 4 16.34 5.98 -19.29
N THR A 5 16.42 7.13 -18.63
CA THR A 5 17.65 7.95 -18.59
C THR A 5 18.78 7.20 -17.91
N GLU A 6 18.50 6.61 -16.76
CA GLU A 6 19.47 5.82 -15.99
C GLU A 6 19.96 4.61 -16.78
N LYS A 7 19.07 3.94 -17.50
CA LYS A 7 19.45 2.79 -18.36
C LYS A 7 20.29 3.20 -19.57
N LEU A 8 20.03 4.36 -20.15
CA LEU A 8 20.87 4.92 -21.21
C LEU A 8 22.26 5.29 -20.69
N ASP A 9 22.35 5.86 -19.50
CA ASP A 9 23.62 6.15 -18.83
C ASP A 9 24.44 4.89 -18.53
N GLU A 10 23.78 3.82 -18.07
CA GLU A 10 24.41 2.51 -17.85
C GLU A 10 24.96 1.93 -19.16
N LEU A 11 24.19 2.01 -20.24
CA LEU A 11 24.61 1.55 -21.57
C LEU A 11 25.81 2.37 -22.10
N ASP A 12 25.81 3.69 -21.93
CA ASP A 12 26.96 4.53 -22.31
C ASP A 12 28.19 4.22 -21.49
N ALA A 13 28.03 3.94 -20.19
CA ALA A 13 29.13 3.50 -19.33
C ALA A 13 29.76 2.18 -19.81
N LEU A 14 28.91 1.21 -20.18
CA LEU A 14 29.39 -0.06 -20.75
C LEU A 14 30.07 0.13 -22.11
N ARG A 15 29.51 0.95 -22.99
CA ARG A 15 30.10 1.29 -24.29
C ARG A 15 31.52 1.89 -24.11
N ARG A 16 31.68 2.86 -23.22
CA ARG A 16 32.99 3.49 -22.92
C ARG A 16 33.96 2.49 -22.34
N LEU A 17 33.49 1.64 -21.41
CA LEU A 17 34.35 0.60 -20.85
C LEU A 17 34.93 -0.34 -21.92
N PHE A 18 34.06 -0.84 -22.81
CA PHE A 18 34.46 -1.83 -23.81
C PHE A 18 35.23 -1.23 -25.01
N ASN A 19 34.84 -0.06 -25.48
CA ASN A 19 35.44 0.53 -26.69
C ASN A 19 36.63 1.42 -26.38
N ASP A 20 36.55 2.19 -25.31
CA ASP A 20 37.51 3.25 -25.01
C ASP A 20 38.39 2.91 -23.79
N ASN A 21 38.15 1.75 -23.15
CA ASN A 21 38.77 1.34 -21.88
C ASN A 21 38.63 2.41 -20.77
N ASP A 22 37.51 3.20 -20.84
CA ASP A 22 37.21 4.26 -19.88
C ASP A 22 36.48 3.70 -18.69
N LEU A 23 37.18 3.57 -17.56
CA LEU A 23 36.64 3.03 -16.30
C LEU A 23 35.90 4.06 -15.43
N SER A 24 35.93 5.34 -15.79
CA SER A 24 35.47 6.43 -14.92
C SER A 24 34.01 6.26 -14.46
N LYS A 25 33.08 5.98 -15.39
CA LYS A 25 31.67 5.71 -15.07
C LYS A 25 31.48 4.35 -14.39
N TYR A 26 32.24 3.34 -14.81
CA TYR A 26 32.19 2.01 -14.19
C TYR A 26 32.54 2.05 -12.70
N GLU A 27 33.63 2.72 -12.32
CA GLU A 27 34.04 2.86 -10.92
C GLU A 27 32.96 3.60 -10.09
N HIS A 28 32.30 4.59 -10.68
CA HIS A 28 31.18 5.25 -10.02
C HIS A 28 30.00 4.27 -9.72
N TYR A 29 29.60 3.45 -10.70
CA TYR A 29 28.54 2.46 -10.50
C TYR A 29 28.97 1.35 -9.53
N LYS A 30 30.21 0.91 -9.61
CA LYS A 30 30.79 -0.08 -8.70
C LYS A 30 30.79 0.43 -7.26
N ALA A 31 31.24 1.64 -7.01
CA ALA A 31 31.23 2.25 -5.67
C ALA A 31 29.80 2.36 -5.10
N ARG A 32 28.82 2.71 -5.93
CA ARG A 32 27.40 2.72 -5.52
C ARG A 32 26.89 1.32 -5.18
N TYR A 33 27.24 0.33 -5.96
CA TYR A 33 26.86 -1.07 -5.70
C TYR A 33 27.50 -1.60 -4.41
N GLU A 34 28.78 -1.36 -4.20
CA GLU A 34 29.50 -1.74 -2.98
C GLU A 34 28.91 -1.06 -1.74
N ARG A 35 28.59 0.24 -1.84
CA ARG A 35 27.89 0.97 -0.78
C ARG A 35 26.51 0.38 -0.49
N PHE A 36 25.78 -0.02 -1.52
CA PHE A 36 24.49 -0.69 -1.34
C PHE A 36 24.67 -2.05 -0.67
N GLN A 37 25.65 -2.85 -1.09
CA GLN A 37 25.93 -4.17 -0.49
C GLN A 37 26.43 -4.06 0.96
N SER A 38 27.17 -3.02 1.31
CA SER A 38 27.64 -2.79 2.67
C SER A 38 26.52 -2.38 3.64
N GLN A 39 25.42 -1.85 3.11
CA GLN A 39 24.22 -1.59 3.90
C GLN A 39 23.43 -2.89 4.02
N SER A 40 23.56 -3.56 5.17
CA SER A 40 22.80 -4.77 5.43
C SER A 40 21.32 -4.42 5.62
N PHE A 41 20.55 -4.51 4.54
CA PHE A 41 19.10 -4.34 4.57
C PHE A 41 18.35 -5.63 4.90
N LYS A 42 19.08 -6.76 4.99
CA LYS A 42 18.54 -8.08 5.27
C LYS A 42 19.27 -8.66 6.46
N ASN A 43 18.74 -8.43 7.65
CA ASN A 43 19.34 -8.84 8.92
C ASN A 43 18.45 -9.79 9.73
N LEU A 44 17.22 -10.06 9.24
CA LEU A 44 16.30 -10.92 9.94
C LEU A 44 16.45 -12.37 9.45
N GLU A 45 16.76 -13.24 10.37
CA GLU A 45 16.60 -14.66 10.18
C GLU A 45 15.14 -15.04 10.52
N TYR A 46 14.47 -15.69 9.57
CA TYR A 46 13.09 -16.13 9.75
C TYR A 46 13.07 -17.61 10.06
N ASP A 47 12.59 -17.95 11.24
CA ASP A 47 12.27 -19.32 11.59
C ASP A 47 10.87 -19.69 11.05
N PHE A 48 10.83 -20.19 9.82
CA PHE A 48 9.58 -20.58 9.17
C PHE A 48 8.96 -21.84 9.79
N GLU A 49 9.73 -22.66 10.50
CA GLU A 49 9.24 -23.87 11.14
C GLU A 49 8.40 -23.56 12.38
N SER A 50 8.70 -22.45 13.05
CA SER A 50 7.92 -21.97 14.20
C SER A 50 6.60 -21.28 13.82
N VAL A 51 6.40 -20.95 12.53
CA VAL A 51 5.20 -20.25 12.07
C VAL A 51 4.01 -21.21 12.08
N PRO A 52 2.92 -20.92 12.83
CA PRO A 52 1.76 -21.78 12.85
C PRO A 52 1.11 -21.89 11.46
N THR A 53 1.05 -23.08 10.90
CA THR A 53 0.40 -23.36 9.61
C THR A 53 -1.12 -23.46 9.72
N HIS A 54 -1.64 -23.52 10.93
CA HIS A 54 -3.06 -23.66 11.20
C HIS A 54 -3.58 -22.56 12.13
N ARG A 55 -4.82 -22.16 11.91
CA ARG A 55 -5.51 -21.26 12.85
C ARG A 55 -5.84 -22.00 14.14
N LYS A 56 -5.82 -21.30 15.28
CA LYS A 56 -6.09 -21.86 16.62
C LYS A 56 -7.40 -22.63 16.71
N SER A 57 -8.43 -22.20 15.99
CA SER A 57 -9.73 -22.88 15.95
C SER A 57 -10.05 -23.39 14.54
N PRO A 58 -10.62 -24.58 14.38
CA PRO A 58 -11.05 -25.12 13.08
C PRO A 58 -12.18 -24.27 12.47
N PHE A 59 -12.32 -24.35 11.16
CA PHE A 59 -13.30 -23.55 10.40
C PHE A 59 -14.74 -23.70 10.94
N SER A 60 -15.17 -24.93 11.24
CA SER A 60 -16.52 -25.18 11.75
C SER A 60 -16.83 -24.39 13.03
N LYS A 61 -15.89 -24.39 13.99
CA LYS A 61 -16.03 -23.64 15.22
C LYS A 61 -16.03 -22.12 14.98
N ARG A 62 -15.15 -21.66 14.09
CA ARG A 62 -15.09 -20.22 13.75
C ARG A 62 -16.36 -19.76 13.05
N LYS A 63 -16.87 -20.54 12.09
CA LYS A 63 -18.13 -20.26 11.38
C LYS A 63 -19.31 -20.14 12.35
N GLN A 64 -19.40 -21.09 13.29
CA GLN A 64 -20.46 -21.05 14.30
C GLN A 64 -20.42 -19.78 15.15
N LEU A 65 -19.24 -19.43 15.68
CA LEU A 65 -19.05 -18.22 16.48
C LEU A 65 -19.30 -16.93 15.70
N GLN A 66 -18.87 -16.88 14.44
CA GLN A 66 -19.09 -15.74 13.56
C GLN A 66 -20.58 -15.56 13.25
N ASN A 67 -21.29 -16.63 12.91
CA ASN A 67 -22.72 -16.57 12.66
C ASN A 67 -23.50 -16.09 13.90
N GLN A 68 -23.16 -16.59 15.08
CA GLN A 68 -23.79 -16.16 16.34
C GLN A 68 -23.51 -14.67 16.64
N ARG A 69 -22.31 -14.18 16.36
CA ARG A 69 -21.92 -12.79 16.66
C ARG A 69 -22.48 -11.80 15.64
N LEU A 70 -22.40 -12.14 14.36
CA LEU A 70 -22.77 -11.22 13.28
C LEU A 70 -24.25 -11.22 12.97
N ASN A 71 -24.94 -12.33 13.26
CA ASN A 71 -26.38 -12.52 13.03
C ASN A 71 -26.83 -12.08 11.64
N LEU A 72 -26.00 -12.36 10.61
CA LEU A 72 -26.30 -11.99 9.23
C LEU A 72 -27.32 -12.95 8.61
N PRO A 73 -28.12 -12.50 7.64
CA PRO A 73 -29.00 -13.38 6.87
C PRO A 73 -28.18 -14.40 6.05
N ASP A 74 -28.85 -15.40 5.48
CA ASP A 74 -28.18 -16.44 4.69
C ASP A 74 -27.44 -15.88 3.46
N LEU A 75 -27.98 -14.83 2.85
CA LEU A 75 -27.41 -14.11 1.69
C LEU A 75 -27.25 -12.63 2.03
N PRO A 76 -26.22 -12.28 2.82
CA PRO A 76 -26.03 -10.90 3.24
C PRO A 76 -25.60 -10.03 2.06
N THR A 77 -26.18 -8.85 1.97
CA THR A 77 -25.86 -7.84 0.98
C THR A 77 -24.68 -6.98 1.42
N THR A 78 -23.80 -6.64 0.48
CA THR A 78 -22.66 -5.75 0.69
C THR A 78 -22.23 -5.14 -0.64
N THR A 79 -21.24 -4.26 -0.61
CA THR A 79 -20.61 -3.69 -1.80
C THR A 79 -19.15 -4.11 -1.93
N ILE A 80 -18.48 -3.73 -3.03
CA ILE A 80 -17.03 -3.78 -3.14
C ILE A 80 -16.40 -2.82 -2.11
N GLY A 81 -15.17 -3.09 -1.65
CA GLY A 81 -14.52 -2.33 -0.58
C GLY A 81 -14.28 -0.85 -0.89
N SER A 82 -13.93 -0.51 -2.15
CA SER A 82 -13.58 0.85 -2.55
C SER A 82 -14.72 1.57 -3.26
N PHE A 83 -15.00 2.81 -2.84
CA PHE A 83 -15.91 3.72 -3.52
C PHE A 83 -15.18 4.66 -4.49
N PRO A 84 -15.91 5.31 -5.44
CA PRO A 84 -15.30 6.20 -6.41
C PRO A 84 -14.51 7.33 -5.76
N GLN A 85 -13.30 7.55 -6.26
CA GLN A 85 -12.46 8.67 -5.86
C GLN A 85 -12.99 9.96 -6.50
N THR A 86 -13.83 10.70 -5.79
CA THR A 86 -14.43 11.96 -6.26
C THR A 86 -13.36 13.03 -6.51
N ARG A 87 -13.73 14.12 -7.19
CA ARG A 87 -12.85 15.29 -7.35
C ARG A 87 -12.40 15.85 -6.00
N GLU A 88 -13.32 15.85 -5.03
CA GLU A 88 -13.08 16.38 -3.69
C GLU A 88 -12.08 15.51 -2.93
N VAL A 89 -12.29 14.20 -2.87
CA VAL A 89 -11.35 13.24 -2.25
C VAL A 89 -9.95 13.39 -2.84
N ARG A 90 -9.85 13.49 -4.18
CA ARG A 90 -8.56 13.68 -4.85
C ARG A 90 -7.91 15.01 -4.53
N LYS A 91 -8.70 16.08 -4.43
CA LYS A 91 -8.21 17.43 -4.08
C LYS A 91 -7.67 17.45 -2.66
N PHE A 92 -8.43 17.00 -1.66
CA PHE A 92 -7.98 16.95 -0.27
C PHE A 92 -6.71 16.12 -0.10
N ARG A 93 -6.62 14.96 -0.75
CA ARG A 93 -5.38 14.14 -0.74
C ARG A 93 -4.20 14.87 -1.37
N ALA A 94 -4.40 15.57 -2.48
CA ALA A 94 -3.35 16.35 -3.12
C ALA A 94 -2.91 17.54 -2.26
N ASP A 95 -3.85 18.22 -1.64
CA ASP A 95 -3.57 19.37 -0.76
C ASP A 95 -2.78 18.91 0.48
N TRP A 96 -3.15 17.78 1.07
CA TRP A 96 -2.41 17.17 2.16
C TRP A 96 -0.98 16.75 1.73
N LYS A 97 -0.83 16.02 0.63
CA LYS A 97 0.50 15.60 0.12
C LYS A 97 1.41 16.79 -0.23
N ASN A 98 0.84 17.94 -0.53
CA ASN A 98 1.58 19.18 -0.81
C ASN A 98 1.67 20.12 0.42
N ASN A 99 1.36 19.64 1.62
CA ASN A 99 1.37 20.40 2.87
C ASN A 99 0.54 21.72 2.83
N ARG A 100 -0.57 21.73 2.08
CA ARG A 100 -1.51 22.87 2.02
C ARG A 100 -2.57 22.79 3.10
N ILE A 101 -2.82 21.59 3.62
CA ILE A 101 -3.67 21.32 4.77
C ILE A 101 -2.90 20.45 5.76
N THR A 102 -3.30 20.51 7.02
CA THR A 102 -2.72 19.75 8.11
C THR A 102 -3.19 18.29 8.09
N ASP A 103 -2.48 17.42 8.82
CA ASP A 103 -2.90 16.03 9.03
C ASP A 103 -4.28 15.97 9.70
N ALA A 104 -4.56 16.85 10.66
CA ALA A 104 -5.83 16.90 11.36
C ALA A 104 -7.00 17.23 10.42
N GLU A 105 -6.86 18.25 9.57
CA GLU A 105 -7.87 18.62 8.59
C GLU A 105 -8.11 17.51 7.55
N TYR A 106 -7.05 16.82 7.13
CA TYR A 106 -7.20 15.68 6.23
C TYR A 106 -7.90 14.50 6.89
N GLN A 107 -7.58 14.18 8.16
CA GLN A 107 -8.24 13.12 8.91
C GLN A 107 -9.71 13.43 9.18
N GLU A 108 -10.04 14.67 9.54
CA GLU A 108 -11.43 15.11 9.72
C GLU A 108 -12.24 14.96 8.43
N PHE A 109 -11.68 15.38 7.29
CA PHE A 109 -12.32 15.18 5.99
C PHE A 109 -12.59 13.69 5.71
N LEU A 110 -11.61 12.81 5.93
CA LEU A 110 -11.77 11.37 5.72
C LEU A 110 -12.87 10.79 6.62
N GLN A 111 -12.89 11.15 7.90
CA GLN A 111 -13.90 10.67 8.86
C GLN A 111 -15.31 11.09 8.42
N ASN A 112 -15.47 12.34 8.02
CA ASN A 112 -16.77 12.85 7.55
C ASN A 112 -17.24 12.14 6.28
N GLU A 113 -16.33 11.89 5.33
CA GLU A 113 -16.67 11.19 4.09
C GLU A 113 -17.02 9.72 4.36
N ILE A 114 -16.28 9.04 5.22
CA ILE A 114 -16.57 7.67 5.65
C ILE A 114 -17.93 7.60 6.35
N ALA A 115 -18.18 8.48 7.31
CA ALA A 115 -19.46 8.53 8.03
C ALA A 115 -20.65 8.77 7.09
N ARG A 116 -20.49 9.68 6.13
CA ARG A 116 -21.50 9.94 5.10
C ARG A 116 -21.85 8.68 4.28
N TRP A 117 -20.83 7.95 3.85
CA TRP A 117 -21.03 6.74 3.05
C TRP A 117 -21.53 5.55 3.85
N ILE A 118 -21.18 5.44 5.12
CA ILE A 118 -21.77 4.45 6.04
C ILE A 118 -23.27 4.75 6.19
N LYS A 119 -23.64 6.01 6.42
CA LYS A 119 -25.04 6.41 6.55
C LYS A 119 -25.88 6.09 5.30
N ILE A 120 -25.32 6.31 4.11
CA ILE A 120 -25.98 5.96 2.84
C ILE A 120 -26.21 4.44 2.75
N GLN A 121 -25.24 3.62 3.15
CA GLN A 121 -25.36 2.16 3.14
C GLN A 121 -26.43 1.68 4.14
N GLU A 122 -26.52 2.29 5.33
CA GLU A 122 -27.57 2.03 6.31
C GLU A 122 -28.94 2.38 5.76
N ASP A 123 -29.09 3.54 5.12
CA ASP A 123 -30.35 4.01 4.56
C ASP A 123 -30.84 3.15 3.39
N ILE A 124 -29.92 2.55 2.63
CA ILE A 124 -30.21 1.56 1.59
C ILE A 124 -30.59 0.20 2.19
N GLY A 125 -30.16 -0.09 3.42
CA GLY A 125 -30.43 -1.34 4.12
C GLY A 125 -29.43 -2.46 3.74
N LEU A 126 -28.15 -2.15 3.54
CA LEU A 126 -27.12 -3.17 3.36
C LEU A 126 -26.83 -3.89 4.67
N ASP A 127 -26.66 -5.22 4.62
CA ASP A 127 -26.40 -6.05 5.80
C ASP A 127 -24.94 -5.90 6.31
N VAL A 128 -23.99 -5.69 5.41
CA VAL A 128 -22.57 -5.52 5.74
C VAL A 128 -22.06 -4.23 5.13
N LEU A 129 -21.70 -3.30 6.00
CA LEU A 129 -21.22 -1.99 5.59
C LEU A 129 -19.71 -2.04 5.26
N VAL A 130 -19.31 -1.25 4.28
CA VAL A 130 -17.91 -1.09 3.91
C VAL A 130 -17.44 0.35 4.14
N HIS A 131 -16.18 0.48 4.45
CA HIS A 131 -15.52 1.72 4.78
C HIS A 131 -15.39 2.69 3.58
N GLY A 132 -15.22 2.18 2.35
CA GLY A 132 -15.10 2.97 1.12
C GLY A 132 -13.69 3.30 0.67
N GLU A 133 -12.68 3.12 1.52
CA GLU A 133 -11.24 3.24 1.17
C GLU A 133 -10.80 4.62 0.65
N PHE A 134 -11.36 5.69 1.21
CA PHE A 134 -11.08 7.06 0.75
C PHE A 134 -9.66 7.53 1.01
N GLU A 135 -8.97 6.95 2.00
CA GLU A 135 -7.56 7.19 2.33
C GLU A 135 -6.60 6.59 1.29
N ARG A 136 -7.05 5.58 0.53
CA ARG A 136 -6.22 4.84 -0.41
C ARG A 136 -6.41 5.32 -1.84
N ASN A 137 -5.29 5.47 -2.56
CA ASN A 137 -5.32 5.63 -4.01
C ASN A 137 -5.12 4.26 -4.70
N ASP A 138 -4.10 3.54 -4.25
CA ASP A 138 -3.79 2.17 -4.66
C ASP A 138 -3.51 1.33 -3.42
N MET A 139 -4.05 0.13 -3.36
CA MET A 139 -3.93 -0.74 -2.18
C MET A 139 -2.47 -1.15 -1.94
N VAL A 140 -1.75 -1.49 -2.99
CA VAL A 140 -0.36 -1.96 -2.86
C VAL A 140 0.57 -0.82 -2.45
N GLU A 141 0.41 0.37 -3.05
CA GLU A 141 1.11 1.59 -2.65
C GLU A 141 0.83 1.91 -1.17
N PHE A 142 -0.45 1.93 -0.79
CA PHE A 142 -0.87 2.27 0.57
C PHE A 142 -0.27 1.36 1.65
N PHE A 143 -0.31 0.04 1.44
CA PHE A 143 0.28 -0.89 2.39
C PHE A 143 1.81 -0.87 2.36
N GLY A 144 2.40 -0.71 1.17
CA GLY A 144 3.85 -0.58 1.03
C GLY A 144 4.42 0.62 1.78
N GLU A 145 3.71 1.77 1.77
CA GLU A 145 4.10 2.98 2.52
C GLU A 145 4.09 2.78 4.05
N LYS A 146 3.38 1.75 4.56
CA LYS A 146 3.29 1.42 6.00
C LYS A 146 4.30 0.37 6.44
N LEU A 147 5.10 -0.15 5.54
CA LEU A 147 6.07 -1.20 5.81
C LEU A 147 7.49 -0.67 5.59
N GLN A 148 8.36 -0.89 6.56
CA GLN A 148 9.80 -0.72 6.38
C GLN A 148 10.30 -1.77 5.38
N GLY A 149 11.33 -1.45 4.61
CA GLY A 149 11.87 -2.36 3.58
C GLY A 149 11.17 -2.21 2.22
N PHE A 150 10.16 -1.33 2.13
CA PHE A 150 9.51 -0.95 0.88
C PHE A 150 9.89 0.46 0.47
N LEU A 151 10.08 0.66 -0.82
CA LEU A 151 10.33 1.95 -1.45
C LEU A 151 9.28 2.19 -2.54
N VAL A 152 8.61 3.34 -2.48
CA VAL A 152 7.72 3.80 -3.55
C VAL A 152 8.43 4.88 -4.35
N THR A 153 8.58 4.67 -5.66
CA THR A 153 9.28 5.62 -6.53
C THR A 153 8.41 6.85 -6.83
N LYS A 154 9.04 8.00 -7.08
CA LYS A 154 8.32 9.22 -7.46
C LYS A 154 7.71 9.12 -8.86
N PHE A 155 8.42 8.54 -9.83
CA PHE A 155 8.06 8.53 -11.24
C PHE A 155 7.99 7.14 -11.88
N GLY A 156 8.15 6.08 -11.09
CA GLY A 156 8.15 4.69 -11.57
C GLY A 156 6.76 4.18 -11.96
N TRP A 157 6.02 4.95 -12.75
CA TRP A 157 4.71 4.56 -13.25
C TRP A 157 4.79 3.41 -14.23
N VAL A 158 4.00 2.38 -14.00
CA VAL A 158 3.79 1.27 -14.93
C VAL A 158 2.31 1.12 -15.22
N GLN A 159 1.99 0.66 -16.43
CA GLN A 159 0.62 0.33 -16.79
C GLN A 159 0.18 -0.91 -16.02
N SER A 160 -1.02 -0.84 -15.45
CA SER A 160 -1.66 -1.95 -14.75
C SER A 160 -2.77 -2.53 -15.64
N TYR A 161 -4.02 -2.19 -15.37
CA TYR A 161 -5.17 -2.69 -16.12
C TYR A 161 -5.83 -1.55 -16.90
N GLY A 162 -6.08 -1.78 -18.19
CA GLY A 162 -6.64 -0.77 -19.10
C GLY A 162 -5.76 0.48 -19.17
N SER A 163 -6.33 1.65 -18.90
CA SER A 163 -5.63 2.93 -18.86
C SER A 163 -5.06 3.28 -17.47
N ARG A 164 -5.23 2.40 -16.48
CA ARG A 164 -4.74 2.62 -15.13
C ARG A 164 -3.23 2.48 -15.08
N ALA A 165 -2.56 3.46 -14.47
CA ALA A 165 -1.15 3.39 -14.12
C ALA A 165 -0.99 3.31 -12.59
N VAL A 166 -0.02 2.54 -12.14
CA VAL A 166 0.33 2.33 -10.75
C VAL A 166 1.83 2.53 -10.54
N LYS A 167 2.25 2.77 -9.30
CA LYS A 167 3.66 2.78 -8.90
C LYS A 167 3.91 1.56 -8.00
N PRO A 168 4.36 0.43 -8.54
CA PRO A 168 4.64 -0.73 -7.71
C PRO A 168 5.77 -0.41 -6.73
N PRO A 169 5.60 -0.75 -5.44
CA PRO A 169 6.67 -0.59 -4.47
C PRO A 169 7.79 -1.60 -4.74
N VAL A 170 9.01 -1.19 -4.44
CA VAL A 170 10.21 -2.02 -4.55
C VAL A 170 10.55 -2.55 -3.16
N ILE A 171 10.67 -3.86 -3.00
CA ILE A 171 11.16 -4.47 -1.77
C ILE A 171 12.68 -4.48 -1.83
N TYR A 172 13.33 -3.73 -0.93
CA TYR A 172 14.79 -3.60 -0.93
C TYR A 172 15.46 -4.17 0.33
N GLY A 173 14.68 -4.48 1.36
CA GLY A 173 15.21 -4.96 2.63
C GLY A 173 14.21 -5.81 3.39
N ASP A 174 14.54 -6.13 4.64
CA ASP A 174 13.64 -6.85 5.53
C ASP A 174 12.36 -6.07 5.77
N VAL A 175 11.24 -6.77 5.59
CA VAL A 175 9.92 -6.18 5.75
C VAL A 175 9.55 -6.16 7.23
N LYS A 176 9.33 -4.97 7.76
CA LYS A 176 8.91 -4.78 9.14
C LYS A 176 7.72 -3.83 9.21
N TRP A 177 6.77 -4.20 10.04
CA TRP A 177 5.62 -3.36 10.32
C TRP A 177 6.01 -2.13 11.13
N THR A 178 5.69 -0.94 10.66
CA THR A 178 6.03 0.32 11.35
C THR A 178 4.86 0.93 12.11
N ALA A 179 3.64 0.75 11.59
CA ALA A 179 2.42 1.26 12.22
C ALA A 179 1.20 0.48 11.71
N PRO A 180 0.11 0.39 12.49
CA PRO A 180 -1.13 -0.19 12.01
C PRO A 180 -1.62 0.52 10.74
N PRO A 181 -1.84 -0.18 9.62
CA PRO A 181 -2.22 0.46 8.36
C PRO A 181 -3.63 1.05 8.38
N VAL A 182 -4.46 0.65 9.32
CA VAL A 182 -5.90 1.00 9.39
C VAL A 182 -6.37 1.26 10.83
N SER A 183 -5.55 1.90 11.65
CA SER A 183 -5.86 2.09 13.08
C SER A 183 -7.18 2.83 13.34
N TYR A 184 -7.59 3.74 12.48
CA TYR A 184 -8.80 4.52 12.66
C TYR A 184 -10.07 3.83 12.15
N THR A 185 -9.98 2.87 11.23
CA THR A 185 -11.15 2.16 10.69
C THR A 185 -11.82 1.26 11.73
N HIS A 186 -11.04 0.72 12.66
CA HIS A 186 -11.59 -0.11 13.74
C HIS A 186 -12.33 0.70 14.81
N LEU A 187 -12.08 2.00 14.89
CA LEU A 187 -12.67 2.88 15.89
C LEU A 187 -13.96 3.56 15.41
N THR A 188 -14.19 3.60 14.10
CA THR A 188 -15.30 4.34 13.49
C THR A 188 -16.46 3.46 13.06
N LEU A 189 -16.26 2.16 12.90
CA LEU A 189 -17.36 1.24 12.63
C LEU A 189 -18.13 0.98 13.92
N PRO A 190 -19.44 1.25 13.97
CA PRO A 190 -20.25 0.90 15.14
C PRO A 190 -20.15 -0.61 15.36
N THR A 191 -19.60 -0.99 16.50
CA THR A 191 -19.70 -2.36 16.99
C THR A 191 -21.10 -2.54 17.57
N THR A 192 -22.06 -2.83 16.73
CA THR A 192 -23.36 -3.33 17.17
C THR A 192 -23.24 -4.74 17.70
#